data_c785d22c6fd1e20a313250ff3387daaf
#
_entry.id   c785d22c6fd1e20a313250ff3387daaf
#
_cell.length_a   1.000
_cell.length_b   1.000
_cell.length_c   1.000
_cell.angle_alpha   90.00
_cell.angle_beta   90.00
_cell.angle_gamma   90.00
#
_symmetry.space_group_name_H-M   'P 1'
#
loop_
_entity.id
_entity.type
_entity.pdbx_description
1 polymer ?
#
loop_
_entity_poly.entity_id
_entity_poly.type
_entity_poly.pdbx_seq_one_letter_code
_entity_poly.pdbx_strand_id
1 'polypeptide(L)'
;LYLNYYSKSSEPTTILQRVEQLCLRVKECSEDYQLINQAVIMGAAAKLLQGQPSEVLEILGEEVTIQLGRDQLVATAHNMLGHTEEAKQILQVSMYQNMLFTIVTGTEGLLLEVANPTHFDETVERIKKLIEVFNVEALNVNAALTFYLKAATGYAMQNRKAETLEMLKRYTKTCIQIQFPLTLQGDDYFYLLTDWIKKEIDPQAPRDEQSIKKDLLASACLPAFQLLQEDKEYKALIQNLKHHLNRREVN
;
A
#
# COMPACT_ATOMS: atom_id res chain seq x y z
N LEU A 1 -0.41 6.63 13.11
CA LEU A 1 0.62 6.00 13.95
C LEU A 1 0.11 4.72 14.61
N TYR A 2 -0.97 4.76 15.42
CA TYR A 2 -1.50 3.60 16.15
C TYR A 2 -1.79 2.39 15.24
N LEU A 3 -2.44 2.56 14.08
CA LEU A 3 -2.73 1.49 13.14
C LEU A 3 -1.46 0.83 12.54
N ASN A 4 -0.33 1.54 12.52
CA ASN A 4 0.94 1.00 12.02
C ASN A 4 1.67 0.13 13.05
N TYR A 5 1.33 0.26 14.34
CA TYR A 5 2.04 -0.41 15.42
C TYR A 5 1.18 -1.34 16.28
N TYR A 6 -0.13 -1.40 16.08
CA TYR A 6 -1.04 -2.17 16.94
C TYR A 6 -0.60 -3.63 17.10
N SER A 7 -0.18 -4.27 16.01
CA SER A 7 0.21 -5.70 16.00
C SER A 7 1.51 -5.99 16.75
N LYS A 8 2.29 -4.96 17.09
CA LYS A 8 3.56 -5.09 17.85
C LYS A 8 3.39 -4.72 19.32
N SER A 9 2.20 -4.27 19.71
CA SER A 9 1.88 -3.96 21.10
C SER A 9 1.62 -5.24 21.90
N SER A 10 1.89 -5.17 23.20
CA SER A 10 1.42 -6.17 24.16
C SER A 10 -0.12 -6.19 24.29
N GLU A 11 -0.78 -5.09 23.94
CA GLU A 11 -2.24 -4.91 24.02
C GLU A 11 -2.84 -4.38 22.71
N PRO A 12 -2.84 -5.19 21.62
CA PRO A 12 -3.31 -4.75 20.30
C PRO A 12 -4.75 -4.22 20.32
N THR A 13 -5.64 -4.89 21.05
CA THR A 13 -7.05 -4.53 21.15
C THR A 13 -7.24 -3.15 21.79
N THR A 14 -6.49 -2.85 22.85
CA THR A 14 -6.56 -1.54 23.53
C THR A 14 -6.14 -0.41 22.58
N ILE A 15 -5.12 -0.65 21.75
CA ILE A 15 -4.70 0.34 20.75
C ILE A 15 -5.79 0.57 19.70
N LEU A 16 -6.42 -0.49 19.18
CA LEU A 16 -7.48 -0.37 18.19
C LEU A 16 -8.71 0.36 18.76
N GLN A 17 -9.10 0.05 19.99
CA GLN A 17 -10.15 0.80 20.71
C GLN A 17 -9.80 2.29 20.88
N ARG A 18 -8.53 2.59 21.13
CA ARG A 18 -8.08 3.99 21.20
C ARG A 18 -8.21 4.71 19.87
N VAL A 19 -7.91 4.02 18.74
CA VAL A 19 -8.15 4.57 17.39
C VAL A 19 -9.61 4.90 17.19
N GLU A 20 -10.52 4.00 17.54
CA GLU A 20 -11.96 4.23 17.42
C GLU A 20 -12.43 5.44 18.24
N GLN A 21 -11.99 5.55 19.49
CA GLN A 21 -12.33 6.70 20.34
C GLN A 21 -11.86 8.03 19.74
N LEU A 22 -10.64 8.06 19.16
CA LEU A 22 -10.12 9.24 18.50
C LEU A 22 -10.91 9.58 17.24
N CYS A 23 -11.25 8.58 16.43
CA CYS A 23 -12.07 8.75 15.23
C CYS A 23 -13.48 9.25 15.57
N LEU A 24 -14.09 8.71 16.62
CA LEU A 24 -15.41 9.17 17.09
C LEU A 24 -15.33 10.63 17.54
N ARG A 25 -14.32 10.99 18.33
CA ARG A 25 -14.11 12.38 18.76
C ARG A 25 -13.94 13.34 17.58
N VAL A 26 -13.19 12.96 16.54
CA VAL A 26 -13.07 13.79 15.32
C VAL A 26 -14.41 13.96 14.65
N LYS A 27 -15.21 12.88 14.51
CA LYS A 27 -16.55 12.91 13.92
C LYS A 27 -17.50 13.85 14.70
N GLU A 28 -17.39 13.90 16.03
CA GLU A 28 -18.27 14.70 16.88
C GLU A 28 -17.84 16.17 17.00
N CYS A 29 -16.54 16.45 16.91
CA CYS A 29 -15.98 17.76 17.24
C CYS A 29 -15.45 18.54 16.03
N SER A 30 -15.27 17.92 14.86
CA SER A 30 -14.74 18.59 13.69
C SER A 30 -15.86 19.15 12.82
N GLU A 31 -15.64 20.33 12.24
CA GLU A 31 -16.46 20.89 11.17
C GLU A 31 -15.88 20.59 9.78
N ASP A 32 -14.66 20.05 9.71
CA ASP A 32 -13.99 19.66 8.47
C ASP A 32 -14.54 18.33 7.94
N TYR A 33 -15.33 18.40 6.88
CA TYR A 33 -15.94 17.23 6.24
C TYR A 33 -14.90 16.20 5.77
N GLN A 34 -13.75 16.65 5.27
CA GLN A 34 -12.70 15.71 4.80
C GLN A 34 -12.08 14.96 5.97
N LEU A 35 -11.78 15.66 7.05
CA LEU A 35 -11.25 15.05 8.26
C LEU A 35 -12.26 14.07 8.89
N ILE A 36 -13.54 14.44 8.92
CA ILE A 36 -14.63 13.55 9.37
C ILE A 36 -14.68 12.28 8.54
N ASN A 37 -14.64 12.39 7.20
CA ASN A 37 -14.69 11.24 6.31
C ASN A 37 -13.46 10.33 6.48
N GLN A 38 -12.27 10.90 6.63
CA GLN A 38 -11.06 10.14 6.95
C GLN A 38 -11.18 9.41 8.29
N ALA A 39 -11.71 10.05 9.32
CA ALA A 39 -11.92 9.44 10.63
C ALA A 39 -12.91 8.27 10.55
N VAL A 40 -14.00 8.40 9.79
CA VAL A 40 -14.96 7.32 9.56
C VAL A 40 -14.29 6.09 8.93
N ILE A 41 -13.50 6.29 7.87
CA ILE A 41 -12.76 5.20 7.19
C ILE A 41 -11.73 4.56 8.12
N MET A 42 -10.98 5.36 8.89
CA MET A 42 -9.99 4.83 9.84
C MET A 42 -10.63 4.08 11.00
N GLY A 43 -11.78 4.53 11.49
CA GLY A 43 -12.57 3.83 12.50
C GLY A 43 -13.07 2.47 11.99
N ALA A 44 -13.59 2.44 10.76
CA ALA A 44 -14.00 1.20 10.11
C ALA A 44 -12.82 0.24 9.91
N ALA A 45 -11.63 0.74 9.53
CA ALA A 45 -10.42 -0.07 9.44
C ALA A 45 -10.02 -0.67 10.80
N ALA A 46 -10.14 0.08 11.90
CA ALA A 46 -9.88 -0.43 13.24
C ALA A 46 -10.88 -1.55 13.63
N LYS A 47 -12.14 -1.42 13.25
CA LYS A 47 -13.18 -2.47 13.42
C LYS A 47 -12.83 -3.73 12.62
N LEU A 48 -12.41 -3.58 11.37
CA LEU A 48 -12.00 -4.72 10.56
C LEU A 48 -10.84 -5.50 11.19
N LEU A 49 -9.83 -4.78 11.70
CA LEU A 49 -8.67 -5.38 12.39
C LEU A 49 -9.03 -6.06 13.71
N GLN A 50 -10.16 -5.73 14.32
CA GLN A 50 -10.73 -6.41 15.48
C GLN A 50 -11.61 -7.62 15.11
N GLY A 51 -11.75 -7.93 13.82
CA GLY A 51 -12.59 -9.03 13.34
C GLY A 51 -14.09 -8.73 13.39
N GLN A 52 -14.48 -7.46 13.26
CA GLN A 52 -15.87 -6.97 13.29
C GLN A 52 -16.34 -6.51 11.88
N PRO A 53 -16.39 -7.38 10.85
CA PRO A 53 -16.70 -6.96 9.48
C PRO A 53 -18.14 -6.45 9.32
N SER A 54 -19.11 -6.96 10.09
CA SER A 54 -20.50 -6.48 10.03
C SER A 54 -20.60 -5.00 10.40
N GLU A 55 -19.85 -4.55 11.43
CA GLU A 55 -19.83 -3.15 11.84
C GLU A 55 -19.20 -2.26 10.76
N VAL A 56 -18.24 -2.78 9.98
CA VAL A 56 -17.66 -2.04 8.85
C VAL A 56 -18.71 -1.77 7.79
N LEU A 57 -19.55 -2.77 7.44
CA LEU A 57 -20.63 -2.62 6.49
C LEU A 57 -21.72 -1.65 6.99
N GLU A 58 -22.03 -1.67 8.29
CA GLU A 58 -22.96 -0.71 8.90
C GLU A 58 -22.42 0.73 8.82
N ILE A 59 -21.11 0.92 9.01
CA ILE A 59 -20.47 2.25 8.99
C ILE A 59 -20.31 2.79 7.57
N LEU A 60 -19.86 1.96 6.62
CA LEU A 60 -19.47 2.39 5.28
C LEU A 60 -20.56 2.13 4.22
N GLY A 61 -21.54 1.27 4.52
CA GLY A 61 -22.51 0.76 3.56
C GLY A 61 -21.97 -0.48 2.81
N GLU A 62 -22.89 -1.15 2.12
CA GLU A 62 -22.61 -2.41 1.40
C GLU A 62 -22.41 -2.19 -0.11
N GLU A 63 -22.80 -1.03 -0.62
CA GLU A 63 -22.81 -0.76 -2.06
C GLU A 63 -21.72 0.19 -2.48
N VAL A 64 -21.21 -0.01 -3.70
CA VAL A 64 -20.26 0.92 -4.33
C VAL A 64 -21.03 2.10 -4.90
N THR A 65 -20.64 3.32 -4.51
CA THR A 65 -21.23 4.57 -5.01
C THR A 65 -20.41 5.12 -6.17
N ILE A 66 -21.11 5.84 -7.09
CA ILE A 66 -20.43 6.55 -8.17
C ILE A 66 -19.64 7.72 -7.59
N GLN A 67 -18.33 7.74 -7.86
CA GLN A 67 -17.46 8.86 -7.50
C GLN A 67 -17.47 9.90 -8.62
N LEU A 68 -17.88 11.12 -8.31
CA LEU A 68 -17.79 12.26 -9.23
C LEU A 68 -16.40 12.90 -9.13
N GLY A 69 -15.88 13.33 -10.27
CA GLY A 69 -14.54 13.93 -10.39
C GLY A 69 -14.43 15.33 -9.78
N ARG A 70 -14.46 15.45 -8.45
CA ARG A 70 -14.32 16.70 -7.72
C ARG A 70 -13.01 17.43 -8.07
N ASP A 71 -11.90 16.71 -8.10
CA ASP A 71 -10.57 17.30 -8.26
C ASP A 71 -10.38 17.90 -9.64
N GLN A 72 -10.97 17.30 -10.69
CA GLN A 72 -10.96 17.84 -12.05
C GLN A 72 -11.72 19.15 -12.13
N LEU A 73 -12.84 19.30 -11.43
CA LEU A 73 -13.60 20.54 -11.36
C LEU A 73 -12.83 21.63 -10.62
N VAL A 74 -12.21 21.29 -9.49
CA VAL A 74 -11.39 22.23 -8.71
C VAL A 74 -10.17 22.69 -9.53
N ALA A 75 -9.46 21.78 -10.19
CA ALA A 75 -8.35 22.12 -11.07
C ALA A 75 -8.78 23.01 -12.24
N THR A 76 -9.93 22.73 -12.87
CA THR A 76 -10.49 23.56 -13.92
C THR A 76 -10.79 24.97 -13.42
N ALA A 77 -11.39 25.10 -12.23
CA ALA A 77 -11.68 26.40 -11.63
C ALA A 77 -10.40 27.20 -11.36
N HIS A 78 -9.36 26.58 -10.78
CA HIS A 78 -8.06 27.21 -10.58
C HIS A 78 -7.45 27.70 -11.91
N ASN A 79 -7.48 26.86 -12.95
CA ASN A 79 -6.96 27.23 -14.26
C ASN A 79 -7.72 28.41 -14.88
N MET A 80 -9.05 28.46 -14.75
CA MET A 80 -9.88 29.59 -15.22
C MET A 80 -9.58 30.91 -14.47
N LEU A 81 -9.13 30.82 -13.22
CA LEU A 81 -8.69 31.96 -12.41
C LEU A 81 -7.23 32.36 -12.66
N GLY A 82 -6.52 31.66 -13.56
CA GLY A 82 -5.12 31.92 -13.87
C GLY A 82 -4.12 31.22 -12.91
N HIS A 83 -4.60 30.41 -11.97
CA HIS A 83 -3.79 29.66 -11.00
C HIS A 83 -3.36 28.31 -11.61
N THR A 84 -2.56 28.37 -12.67
CA THR A 84 -2.24 27.18 -13.49
C THR A 84 -1.38 26.17 -12.74
N GLU A 85 -0.45 26.60 -11.89
CA GLU A 85 0.41 25.67 -11.14
C GLU A 85 -0.36 24.92 -10.08
N GLU A 86 -1.29 25.56 -9.38
CA GLU A 86 -2.21 24.92 -8.46
C GLU A 86 -3.10 23.89 -9.17
N ALA A 87 -3.61 24.24 -10.35
CA ALA A 87 -4.39 23.30 -11.16
C ALA A 87 -3.57 22.06 -11.55
N LYS A 88 -2.32 22.23 -11.98
CA LYS A 88 -1.41 21.11 -12.30
C LYS A 88 -1.12 20.24 -11.07
N GLN A 89 -0.85 20.85 -9.92
CA GLN A 89 -0.59 20.11 -8.69
C GLN A 89 -1.80 19.25 -8.30
N ILE A 90 -3.00 19.81 -8.32
CA ILE A 90 -4.23 19.08 -8.02
C ILE A 90 -4.39 17.87 -8.95
N LEU A 91 -4.17 18.05 -10.26
CA LEU A 91 -4.30 16.94 -11.22
C LEU A 91 -3.22 15.87 -11.04
N GLN A 92 -1.96 16.24 -10.77
CA GLN A 92 -0.91 15.27 -10.49
C GLN A 92 -1.17 14.47 -9.20
N VAL A 93 -1.57 15.14 -8.13
CA VAL A 93 -1.92 14.49 -6.86
C VAL A 93 -3.11 13.54 -7.03
N SER A 94 -4.16 14.00 -7.70
CA SER A 94 -5.35 13.18 -7.98
C SER A 94 -5.01 11.96 -8.83
N MET A 95 -4.20 12.12 -9.88
CA MET A 95 -3.72 11.01 -10.71
C MET A 95 -2.92 10.00 -9.89
N TYR A 96 -1.97 10.45 -9.07
CA TYR A 96 -1.18 9.60 -8.20
C TYR A 96 -2.05 8.80 -7.22
N GLN A 97 -2.99 9.46 -6.56
CA GLN A 97 -3.90 8.80 -5.61
C GLN A 97 -4.80 7.76 -6.30
N ASN A 98 -5.40 8.10 -7.44
CA ASN A 98 -6.26 7.19 -8.20
C ASN A 98 -5.48 5.98 -8.75
N MET A 99 -4.25 6.19 -9.21
CA MET A 99 -3.34 5.11 -9.62
C MET A 99 -3.06 4.17 -8.46
N LEU A 100 -2.65 4.68 -7.31
CA LEU A 100 -2.41 3.85 -6.12
C LEU A 100 -3.67 3.12 -5.68
N PHE A 101 -4.81 3.80 -5.68
CA PHE A 101 -6.09 3.19 -5.32
C PHE A 101 -6.44 2.02 -6.26
N THR A 102 -6.22 2.17 -7.56
CA THR A 102 -6.43 1.10 -8.55
C THR A 102 -5.52 -0.10 -8.27
N ILE A 103 -4.23 0.15 -8.00
CA ILE A 103 -3.25 -0.92 -7.68
C ILE A 103 -3.65 -1.64 -6.40
N VAL A 104 -3.98 -0.91 -5.34
CA VAL A 104 -4.37 -1.49 -4.04
C VAL A 104 -5.66 -2.31 -4.20
N THR A 105 -6.69 -1.76 -4.86
CA THR A 105 -7.96 -2.46 -5.08
C THR A 105 -7.77 -3.75 -5.88
N GLY A 106 -7.01 -3.71 -6.99
CA GLY A 106 -6.70 -4.91 -7.76
C GLY A 106 -5.90 -5.92 -6.97
N THR A 107 -4.97 -5.46 -6.13
CA THR A 107 -4.16 -6.31 -5.24
C THR A 107 -5.02 -7.00 -4.17
N GLU A 108 -5.98 -6.28 -3.57
CA GLU A 108 -6.91 -6.89 -2.59
C GLU A 108 -7.81 -7.95 -3.23
N GLY A 109 -8.23 -7.74 -4.48
CA GLY A 109 -9.05 -8.69 -5.23
C GLY A 109 -8.33 -10.00 -5.61
N LEU A 110 -6.99 -10.02 -5.70
CA LEU A 110 -6.24 -11.18 -6.19
C LEU A 110 -6.58 -12.48 -5.46
N LEU A 111 -6.56 -12.47 -4.13
CA LEU A 111 -6.79 -13.69 -3.36
C LEU A 111 -8.24 -14.17 -3.41
N LEU A 112 -9.18 -13.32 -3.79
CA LEU A 112 -10.58 -13.69 -4.02
C LEU A 112 -10.75 -14.45 -5.35
N GLU A 113 -9.83 -14.23 -6.30
CA GLU A 113 -9.86 -14.81 -7.65
C GLU A 113 -8.92 -16.03 -7.81
N VAL A 114 -8.35 -16.56 -6.75
CA VAL A 114 -7.42 -17.72 -6.82
C VAL A 114 -8.06 -18.94 -7.49
N ALA A 115 -9.36 -19.14 -7.35
CA ALA A 115 -10.09 -20.24 -8.01
C ALA A 115 -10.34 -20.00 -9.51
N ASN A 116 -10.09 -18.80 -10.03
CA ASN A 116 -10.23 -18.44 -11.45
C ASN A 116 -8.87 -18.01 -12.02
N PRO A 117 -8.00 -18.94 -12.44
CA PRO A 117 -6.63 -18.64 -12.87
C PRO A 117 -6.55 -17.63 -14.02
N THR A 118 -7.49 -17.66 -14.96
CA THR A 118 -7.51 -16.74 -16.09
C THR A 118 -7.69 -15.29 -15.64
N HIS A 119 -8.69 -15.02 -14.81
CA HIS A 119 -8.96 -13.68 -14.29
C HIS A 119 -7.85 -13.23 -13.33
N PHE A 120 -7.31 -14.15 -12.54
CA PHE A 120 -6.17 -13.89 -11.67
C PHE A 120 -4.95 -13.43 -12.49
N ASP A 121 -4.58 -14.16 -13.55
CA ASP A 121 -3.44 -13.82 -14.41
C ASP A 121 -3.63 -12.48 -15.12
N GLU A 122 -4.84 -12.20 -15.63
CA GLU A 122 -5.14 -10.91 -16.26
C GLU A 122 -5.02 -9.76 -15.27
N THR A 123 -5.47 -9.94 -14.03
CA THR A 123 -5.35 -8.93 -12.98
C THR A 123 -3.89 -8.70 -12.62
N VAL A 124 -3.11 -9.78 -12.41
CA VAL A 124 -1.67 -9.67 -12.14
C VAL A 124 -0.95 -8.91 -13.25
N GLU A 125 -1.22 -9.25 -14.51
CA GLU A 125 -0.54 -8.63 -15.66
C GLU A 125 -0.91 -7.13 -15.79
N ARG A 126 -2.16 -6.75 -15.56
CA ARG A 126 -2.60 -5.34 -15.62
C ARG A 126 -1.98 -4.51 -14.50
N ILE A 127 -2.01 -4.99 -13.25
CA ILE A 127 -1.43 -4.27 -12.12
C ILE A 127 0.09 -4.17 -12.26
N LYS A 128 0.76 -5.25 -12.71
CA LYS A 128 2.20 -5.24 -13.00
C LYS A 128 2.56 -4.14 -14.01
N LYS A 129 1.80 -4.01 -15.12
CA LYS A 129 2.00 -2.95 -16.10
C LYS A 129 1.78 -1.54 -15.54
N LEU A 130 0.79 -1.35 -14.67
CA LEU A 130 0.60 -0.06 -13.99
C LEU A 130 1.80 0.29 -13.10
N ILE A 131 2.32 -0.68 -12.33
CA ILE A 131 3.51 -0.49 -11.51
C ILE A 131 4.71 -0.09 -12.37
N GLU A 132 4.91 -0.75 -13.50
CA GLU A 132 6.03 -0.48 -14.41
C GLU A 132 5.88 0.89 -15.09
N VAL A 133 4.72 1.20 -15.69
CA VAL A 133 4.46 2.45 -16.43
C VAL A 133 4.58 3.69 -15.55
N PHE A 134 4.12 3.60 -14.31
CA PHE A 134 4.14 4.73 -13.37
C PHE A 134 5.33 4.69 -12.40
N ASN A 135 6.30 3.79 -12.59
CA ASN A 135 7.47 3.68 -11.70
C ASN A 135 7.10 3.58 -10.21
N VAL A 136 6.06 2.80 -9.89
CA VAL A 136 5.48 2.73 -8.54
C VAL A 136 6.48 2.18 -7.52
N GLU A 137 7.45 1.37 -7.94
CA GLU A 137 8.52 0.88 -7.07
C GLU A 137 9.33 2.04 -6.45
N ALA A 138 9.49 3.15 -7.17
CA ALA A 138 10.15 4.35 -6.67
C ALA A 138 9.18 5.30 -5.94
N LEU A 139 7.96 5.47 -6.46
CA LEU A 139 6.97 6.42 -5.90
C LEU A 139 6.32 5.91 -4.62
N ASN A 140 6.03 4.61 -4.54
CA ASN A 140 5.38 3.98 -3.39
C ASN A 140 5.78 2.51 -3.31
N VAL A 141 6.97 2.24 -2.83
CA VAL A 141 7.53 0.90 -2.75
C VAL A 141 6.63 -0.08 -2.00
N ASN A 142 5.89 0.39 -0.99
CA ASN A 142 5.00 -0.47 -0.21
C ASN A 142 3.84 -1.03 -1.05
N ALA A 143 3.25 -0.23 -1.93
CA ALA A 143 2.20 -0.69 -2.84
C ALA A 143 2.73 -1.77 -3.81
N ALA A 144 3.91 -1.56 -4.39
CA ALA A 144 4.55 -2.55 -5.27
C ALA A 144 4.89 -3.86 -4.53
N LEU A 145 5.50 -3.77 -3.36
CA LEU A 145 5.87 -4.94 -2.55
C LEU A 145 4.64 -5.74 -2.11
N THR A 146 3.57 -5.06 -1.68
CA THR A 146 2.31 -5.71 -1.29
C THR A 146 1.71 -6.46 -2.47
N PHE A 147 1.72 -5.86 -3.66
CA PHE A 147 1.25 -6.51 -4.87
C PHE A 147 2.06 -7.77 -5.20
N TYR A 148 3.39 -7.67 -5.27
CA TYR A 148 4.24 -8.82 -5.61
C TYR A 148 4.07 -9.96 -4.62
N LEU A 149 3.94 -9.64 -3.34
CA LEU A 149 3.75 -10.65 -2.29
C LEU A 149 2.38 -11.33 -2.39
N LYS A 150 1.29 -10.58 -2.63
CA LYS A 150 -0.05 -11.15 -2.82
C LYS A 150 -0.16 -11.96 -4.10
N ALA A 151 0.43 -11.49 -5.20
CA ALA A 151 0.49 -12.26 -6.45
C ALA A 151 1.27 -13.57 -6.27
N ALA A 152 2.44 -13.53 -5.60
CA ALA A 152 3.20 -14.73 -5.26
C ALA A 152 2.38 -15.70 -4.40
N THR A 153 1.67 -15.18 -3.39
CA THR A 153 0.80 -15.99 -2.52
C THR A 153 -0.32 -16.67 -3.31
N GLY A 154 -0.99 -15.93 -4.19
CA GLY A 154 -2.05 -16.49 -5.03
C GLY A 154 -1.54 -17.57 -5.98
N TYR A 155 -0.39 -17.35 -6.64
CA TYR A 155 0.25 -18.39 -7.46
C TYR A 155 0.67 -19.61 -6.64
N ALA A 156 1.17 -19.41 -5.42
CA ALA A 156 1.48 -20.54 -4.53
C ALA A 156 0.24 -21.34 -4.14
N MET A 157 -0.88 -20.68 -3.87
CA MET A 157 -2.18 -21.35 -3.60
C MET A 157 -2.68 -22.14 -4.81
N GLN A 158 -2.38 -21.69 -6.04
CA GLN A 158 -2.64 -22.42 -7.29
C GLN A 158 -1.57 -23.50 -7.59
N ASN A 159 -0.59 -23.69 -6.70
CA ASN A 159 0.54 -24.62 -6.90
C ASN A 159 1.41 -24.32 -8.14
N ARG A 160 1.49 -23.06 -8.56
CA ARG A 160 2.23 -22.54 -9.73
C ARG A 160 3.59 -22.02 -9.30
N LYS A 161 4.56 -22.94 -9.22
CA LYS A 161 5.91 -22.67 -8.68
C LYS A 161 6.70 -21.62 -9.45
N ALA A 162 6.65 -21.67 -10.79
CA ALA A 162 7.43 -20.76 -11.64
C ALA A 162 6.97 -19.31 -11.47
N GLU A 163 5.67 -19.08 -11.51
CA GLU A 163 5.08 -17.75 -11.34
C GLU A 163 5.22 -17.23 -9.91
N THR A 164 5.10 -18.11 -8.91
CA THR A 164 5.41 -17.77 -7.51
C THR A 164 6.83 -17.25 -7.38
N LEU A 165 7.80 -17.96 -7.96
CA LEU A 165 9.21 -17.59 -7.92
C LEU A 165 9.47 -16.28 -8.67
N GLU A 166 8.83 -16.05 -9.82
CA GLU A 166 8.95 -14.80 -10.57
C GLU A 166 8.47 -13.59 -9.75
N MET A 167 7.34 -13.70 -9.06
CA MET A 167 6.86 -12.61 -8.20
C MET A 167 7.78 -12.38 -6.99
N LEU A 168 8.32 -13.44 -6.40
CA LEU A 168 9.30 -13.33 -5.32
C LEU A 168 10.63 -12.73 -5.78
N LYS A 169 11.06 -12.96 -7.01
CA LYS A 169 12.23 -12.28 -7.62
C LYS A 169 11.99 -10.76 -7.70
N ARG A 170 10.82 -10.35 -8.19
CA ARG A 170 10.45 -8.93 -8.24
C ARG A 170 10.42 -8.33 -6.84
N TYR A 171 9.75 -8.99 -5.90
CA TYR A 171 9.71 -8.59 -4.50
C TYR A 171 11.11 -8.39 -3.90
N THR A 172 11.96 -9.40 -4.01
CA THR A 172 13.31 -9.35 -3.41
C THR A 172 14.21 -8.31 -4.10
N LYS A 173 14.10 -8.16 -5.43
CA LYS A 173 14.80 -7.11 -6.18
C LYS A 173 14.41 -5.73 -5.68
N THR A 174 13.10 -5.46 -5.55
CA THR A 174 12.59 -4.18 -5.06
C THR A 174 13.03 -3.93 -3.61
N CYS A 175 12.97 -4.95 -2.74
CA CYS A 175 13.48 -4.83 -1.35
C CYS A 175 14.96 -4.44 -1.27
N ILE A 176 15.80 -4.97 -2.15
CA ILE A 176 17.25 -4.69 -2.20
C ILE A 176 17.52 -3.25 -2.66
N GLN A 177 16.64 -2.68 -3.46
CA GLN A 177 16.76 -1.31 -3.98
C GLN A 177 16.28 -0.23 -3.01
N ILE A 178 15.63 -0.61 -1.90
CA ILE A 178 15.15 0.35 -0.91
C ILE A 178 16.33 1.10 -0.29
N GLN A 179 16.24 2.43 -0.33
CA GLN A 179 17.15 3.32 0.39
C GLN A 179 16.51 3.73 1.72
N PHE A 180 17.29 3.73 2.79
CA PHE A 180 16.85 4.16 4.11
C PHE A 180 17.50 5.51 4.49
N PRO A 181 16.80 6.41 5.19
CA PRO A 181 15.41 6.26 5.65
C PRO A 181 14.41 6.24 4.49
N LEU A 182 13.40 5.37 4.59
CA LEU A 182 12.36 5.28 3.57
C LEU A 182 11.53 6.55 3.58
N THR A 183 11.54 7.27 2.45
CA THR A 183 10.81 8.54 2.28
C THR A 183 9.94 8.50 1.03
N LEU A 184 8.76 9.11 1.12
CA LEU A 184 7.90 9.34 -0.05
C LEU A 184 8.31 10.61 -0.77
N GLN A 185 8.38 10.54 -2.09
CA GLN A 185 8.69 11.68 -2.96
C GLN A 185 8.11 11.47 -4.36
N GLY A 186 7.94 12.55 -5.12
CA GLY A 186 7.65 12.48 -6.54
C GLY A 186 8.87 12.09 -7.37
N ASP A 187 8.63 11.89 -8.66
CA ASP A 187 9.67 11.70 -9.69
C ASP A 187 9.57 12.79 -10.77
N ASP A 188 10.29 12.62 -11.87
CA ASP A 188 10.27 13.58 -12.99
C ASP A 188 8.89 13.77 -13.63
N TYR A 189 8.04 12.76 -13.57
CA TYR A 189 6.66 12.84 -14.06
C TYR A 189 5.73 13.48 -13.03
N PHE A 190 5.82 13.06 -11.77
CA PHE A 190 5.05 13.59 -10.65
C PHE A 190 5.85 14.66 -9.88
N TYR A 191 6.40 15.64 -10.61
CA TYR A 191 7.33 16.65 -10.06
C TYR A 191 6.70 17.61 -9.03
N LEU A 192 5.37 17.77 -9.02
CA LEU A 192 4.64 18.58 -8.03
C LEU A 192 4.19 17.78 -6.80
N LEU A 193 4.41 16.46 -6.79
CA LEU A 193 3.94 15.59 -5.71
C LEU A 193 4.76 15.77 -4.42
N THR A 194 6.07 16.00 -4.52
CA THR A 194 6.95 16.10 -3.35
C THR A 194 6.54 17.21 -2.39
N ASP A 195 6.15 18.38 -2.90
CA ASP A 195 5.74 19.50 -2.06
C ASP A 195 4.39 19.26 -1.40
N TRP A 196 3.48 18.60 -2.10
CA TRP A 196 2.21 18.17 -1.52
C TRP A 196 2.41 17.14 -0.41
N ILE A 197 3.27 16.13 -0.63
CA ILE A 197 3.59 15.12 0.39
C ILE A 197 4.13 15.79 1.67
N LYS A 198 5.09 16.71 1.54
CA LYS A 198 5.67 17.42 2.70
C LYS A 198 4.65 18.24 3.48
N LYS A 199 3.64 18.77 2.78
CA LYS A 199 2.60 19.61 3.39
C LYS A 199 1.51 18.79 4.09
N GLU A 200 1.05 17.70 3.46
CA GLU A 200 -0.15 16.97 3.87
C GLU A 200 0.16 15.66 4.61
N ILE A 201 1.35 15.11 4.42
CA ILE A 201 1.75 13.79 4.94
C ILE A 201 3.18 13.90 5.50
N ASP A 202 3.47 13.20 6.58
CA ASP A 202 4.88 13.00 6.95
C ASP A 202 5.54 12.11 5.86
N PRO A 203 6.56 12.63 5.14
CA PRO A 203 7.20 11.86 4.07
C PRO A 203 7.98 10.65 4.60
N GLN A 204 8.30 10.60 5.89
CA GLN A 204 9.08 9.53 6.48
C GLN A 204 8.19 8.33 6.86
N ALA A 205 8.74 7.14 6.67
CA ALA A 205 8.10 5.94 7.16
C ALA A 205 7.90 6.03 8.69
N PRO A 206 6.70 5.73 9.20
CA PRO A 206 6.42 5.84 10.65
C PRO A 206 7.11 4.76 11.49
N ARG A 207 7.77 3.78 10.84
CA ARG A 207 8.44 2.64 11.47
C ARG A 207 9.95 2.74 11.29
N ASP A 208 10.68 2.29 12.32
CA ASP A 208 12.13 2.24 12.25
C ASP A 208 12.65 1.24 11.20
N GLU A 209 13.84 1.52 10.70
CA GLU A 209 14.49 0.75 9.64
C GLU A 209 14.64 -0.74 9.97
N GLN A 210 15.04 -1.06 11.21
CA GLN A 210 15.27 -2.46 11.61
C GLN A 210 13.96 -3.26 11.60
N SER A 211 12.88 -2.65 12.09
CA SER A 211 11.54 -3.25 12.04
C SER A 211 11.07 -3.47 10.60
N ILE A 212 11.30 -2.50 9.69
CA ILE A 212 10.97 -2.64 8.28
C ILE A 212 11.79 -3.78 7.66
N LYS A 213 13.11 -3.79 7.82
CA LYS A 213 13.99 -4.84 7.28
C LYS A 213 13.60 -6.24 7.76
N LYS A 214 13.26 -6.38 9.04
CA LYS A 214 12.80 -7.65 9.62
C LYS A 214 11.50 -8.13 8.97
N ASP A 215 10.54 -7.22 8.78
CA ASP A 215 9.24 -7.59 8.20
C ASP A 215 9.37 -7.91 6.71
N LEU A 216 10.21 -7.20 5.95
CA LEU A 216 10.50 -7.52 4.55
C LEU A 216 11.04 -8.95 4.40
N LEU A 217 12.00 -9.34 5.24
CA LEU A 217 12.55 -10.69 5.22
C LEU A 217 11.51 -11.74 5.64
N ALA A 218 10.75 -11.48 6.70
CA ALA A 218 9.71 -12.40 7.18
C ALA A 218 8.63 -12.63 6.13
N SER A 219 8.23 -11.56 5.41
CA SER A 219 7.24 -11.64 4.32
C SER A 219 7.71 -12.49 3.14
N ALA A 220 9.00 -12.47 2.81
CA ALA A 220 9.56 -13.36 1.78
C ALA A 220 9.60 -14.85 2.20
N CYS A 221 9.44 -15.14 3.49
CA CYS A 221 9.50 -16.48 4.08
C CYS A 221 8.15 -16.97 4.60
N LEU A 222 7.03 -16.46 4.11
CA LEU A 222 5.70 -16.88 4.55
C LEU A 222 5.47 -18.39 4.34
N PRO A 223 4.64 -19.03 5.18
CA PRO A 223 4.28 -20.45 5.02
C PRO A 223 3.68 -20.78 3.65
N ALA A 224 3.03 -19.82 3.00
CA ALA A 224 2.51 -19.97 1.64
C ALA A 224 3.58 -20.39 0.61
N PHE A 225 4.86 -20.07 0.85
CA PHE A 225 5.98 -20.39 -0.04
C PHE A 225 6.68 -21.71 0.30
N GLN A 226 6.06 -22.55 1.14
CA GLN A 226 6.61 -23.86 1.52
C GLN A 226 6.91 -24.75 0.30
N LEU A 227 6.11 -24.64 -0.78
CA LEU A 227 6.34 -25.37 -2.03
C LEU A 227 7.71 -25.07 -2.69
N LEU A 228 8.35 -23.95 -2.34
CA LEU A 228 9.66 -23.53 -2.86
C LEU A 228 10.82 -23.85 -1.91
N GLN A 229 10.60 -24.41 -0.71
CA GLN A 229 11.65 -24.57 0.29
C GLN A 229 12.86 -25.39 -0.18
N GLU A 230 12.64 -26.34 -1.11
CA GLU A 230 13.72 -27.14 -1.71
C GLU A 230 14.24 -26.54 -3.02
N ASP A 231 13.65 -25.47 -3.50
CA ASP A 231 14.08 -24.79 -4.72
C ASP A 231 15.40 -24.02 -4.49
N LYS A 232 16.40 -24.29 -5.35
CA LYS A 232 17.74 -23.69 -5.23
C LYS A 232 17.71 -22.17 -5.48
N GLU A 233 16.88 -21.74 -6.42
CA GLU A 233 16.79 -20.34 -6.78
C GLU A 233 16.09 -19.54 -5.68
N TYR A 234 15.01 -20.08 -5.09
CA TYR A 234 14.37 -19.50 -3.92
C TYR A 234 15.36 -19.37 -2.74
N LYS A 235 16.10 -20.44 -2.43
CA LYS A 235 17.13 -20.39 -1.36
C LYS A 235 18.15 -19.27 -1.61
N ALA A 236 18.62 -19.14 -2.86
CA ALA A 236 19.57 -18.09 -3.24
C ALA A 236 18.96 -16.69 -3.12
N LEU A 237 17.69 -16.48 -3.52
CA LEU A 237 16.98 -15.22 -3.37
C LEU A 237 16.86 -14.79 -1.90
N ILE A 238 16.44 -15.70 -1.02
CA ILE A 238 16.30 -15.42 0.41
C ILE A 238 17.65 -15.13 1.05
N GLN A 239 18.69 -15.88 0.69
CA GLN A 239 20.05 -15.63 1.20
C GLN A 239 20.58 -14.26 0.75
N ASN A 240 20.37 -13.88 -0.50
CA ASN A 240 20.75 -12.58 -1.04
C ASN A 240 20.01 -11.44 -0.34
N LEU A 241 18.69 -11.57 -0.20
CA LEU A 241 17.85 -10.60 0.53
C LEU A 241 18.35 -10.42 1.97
N LYS A 242 18.56 -11.53 2.69
CA LYS A 242 19.07 -11.53 4.07
C LYS A 242 20.44 -10.83 4.16
N HIS A 243 21.32 -11.09 3.22
CA HIS A 243 22.65 -10.45 3.18
C HIS A 243 22.54 -8.94 3.00
N HIS A 244 21.69 -8.45 2.07
CA HIS A 244 21.49 -7.02 1.83
C HIS A 244 20.82 -6.30 3.01
N LEU A 245 19.76 -6.88 3.56
CA LEU A 245 19.04 -6.26 4.67
C LEU A 245 19.85 -6.23 5.98
N ASN A 246 20.81 -7.16 6.16
CA ASN A 246 21.70 -7.20 7.32
C ASN A 246 23.00 -6.40 7.14
N ARG A 247 23.29 -5.88 5.95
CA ARG A 247 24.43 -4.95 5.80
C ARG A 247 24.16 -3.71 6.63
N ARG A 248 25.01 -3.46 7.62
CA ARG A 248 25.16 -2.12 8.20
C ARG A 248 25.80 -1.27 7.12
N GLU A 249 25.19 -0.17 6.75
CA GLU A 249 25.90 0.86 5.99
C GLU A 249 27.10 1.26 6.83
N VAL A 250 28.28 0.94 6.35
CA VAL A 250 29.53 1.43 6.91
C VAL A 250 29.64 2.87 6.39
N ASN A 251 29.15 3.82 7.18
CA ASN A 251 29.47 5.23 7.05
C ASN A 251 30.79 5.52 7.75
#